data_65af9a72f544d7b759004296be109102
#
_entry.id   65af9a72f544d7b759004296be109102
#
_cell.length_a   1.000
_cell.length_b   1.000
_cell.length_c   1.000
_cell.angle_alpha   90.00
_cell.angle_beta   90.00
_cell.angle_gamma   90.00
#
_symmetry.space_group_name_H-M   'P 1'
#
loop_
_entity.id
_entity.type
_entity.pdbx_description
1 polymer ?
#
loop_
_entity_poly.entity_id
_entity_poly.type
_entity_poly.pdbx_seq_one_letter_code
_entity_poly.pdbx_strand_id
1 'polypeptide(L)'
;MIIYDSEFGEVIVRKNSFSRGIKFSVSTSGRLQMSVPLYTSDFLCKRFLKTNRAMIREKLPVKDPDTQRTRDYQKKLLMKKAREYLPYRLEYFAKLYGYKYNRCRLSHANTRWGSCSSNRTISLNIGLMKVPEPLRDYVILHELAHLNHMDHSRAFWQEVGSHDKNYRTHERKLKQFSPGL
;
A
#
# COMPACT_ATOMS: atom_id res chain seq x y z
N MET A 1 -5.21 -24.11 1.02
CA MET A 1 -6.35 -24.90 0.52
C MET A 1 -7.32 -23.94 -0.16
N ILE A 2 -8.00 -24.38 -1.23
CA ILE A 2 -9.02 -23.58 -1.92
C ILE A 2 -10.36 -24.30 -1.79
N ILE A 3 -11.42 -23.56 -1.47
CA ILE A 3 -12.79 -24.03 -1.43
C ILE A 3 -13.59 -23.26 -2.46
N TYR A 4 -14.48 -23.93 -3.17
CA TYR A 4 -15.41 -23.30 -4.09
C TYR A 4 -16.76 -23.06 -3.42
N ASP A 5 -17.22 -21.82 -3.43
CA ASP A 5 -18.56 -21.43 -3.02
C ASP A 5 -19.36 -20.95 -4.23
N SER A 6 -20.66 -21.30 -4.28
CA SER A 6 -21.52 -20.98 -5.43
C SER A 6 -21.72 -19.48 -5.66
N GLU A 7 -21.55 -18.66 -4.62
CA GLU A 7 -21.76 -17.21 -4.69
C GLU A 7 -20.43 -16.44 -4.74
N PHE A 8 -19.46 -16.87 -3.94
CA PHE A 8 -18.19 -16.15 -3.75
C PHE A 8 -17.07 -16.69 -4.64
N GLY A 9 -17.29 -17.80 -5.36
CA GLY A 9 -16.28 -18.45 -6.20
C GLY A 9 -15.17 -19.08 -5.38
N GLU A 10 -13.92 -18.85 -5.80
CA GLU A 10 -12.74 -19.37 -5.12
C GLU A 10 -12.47 -18.66 -3.79
N VAL A 11 -12.46 -19.42 -2.70
CA VAL A 11 -12.13 -18.95 -1.35
C VAL A 11 -10.82 -19.57 -0.90
N ILE A 12 -9.83 -18.75 -0.62
CA ILE A 12 -8.52 -19.20 -0.13
C ILE A 12 -8.61 -19.44 1.37
N VAL A 13 -8.41 -20.70 1.81
CA VAL A 13 -8.43 -21.07 3.23
C VAL A 13 -6.99 -21.29 3.72
N ARG A 14 -6.60 -20.53 4.72
CA ARG A 14 -5.31 -20.63 5.42
C ARG A 14 -5.52 -21.21 6.79
N LYS A 15 -4.96 -22.39 7.03
CA LYS A 15 -4.95 -23.03 8.36
C LYS A 15 -3.83 -22.43 9.20
N ASN A 16 -4.14 -22.03 10.43
CA ASN A 16 -3.20 -21.39 11.33
C ASN A 16 -3.38 -21.91 12.76
N SER A 17 -2.26 -22.34 13.39
CA SER A 17 -2.23 -22.85 14.77
C SER A 17 -2.66 -21.83 15.83
N PHE A 18 -2.46 -20.55 15.56
CA PHE A 18 -2.83 -19.45 16.47
C PHE A 18 -4.27 -18.94 16.30
N SER A 19 -4.99 -19.45 15.31
CA SER A 19 -6.38 -19.05 15.08
C SER A 19 -7.30 -19.73 16.09
N ARG A 20 -8.00 -18.93 16.91
CA ARG A 20 -9.00 -19.41 17.88
C ARG A 20 -10.40 -19.59 17.28
N GLY A 21 -10.59 -19.24 16.00
CA GLY A 21 -11.87 -19.31 15.31
C GLY A 21 -11.73 -19.03 13.83
N ILE A 22 -12.86 -19.16 13.09
CA ILE A 22 -12.91 -18.85 11.67
C ILE A 22 -13.02 -17.32 11.50
N LYS A 23 -12.05 -16.74 10.78
CA LYS A 23 -12.06 -15.32 10.39
C LYS A 23 -12.03 -15.24 8.87
N PHE A 24 -12.66 -14.23 8.30
CA PHE A 24 -12.54 -13.95 6.89
C PHE A 24 -12.05 -12.52 6.64
N SER A 25 -11.38 -12.35 5.52
CA SER A 25 -10.91 -11.08 5.02
C SER A 25 -11.03 -11.06 3.50
N VAL A 26 -11.08 -9.87 2.93
CA VAL A 26 -11.05 -9.68 1.48
C VAL A 26 -9.67 -9.15 1.12
N SER A 27 -9.00 -9.82 0.18
CA SER A 27 -7.70 -9.34 -0.33
C SER A 27 -7.88 -8.05 -1.14
N THR A 28 -6.79 -7.33 -1.35
CA THR A 28 -6.76 -6.14 -2.23
C THR A 28 -7.21 -6.43 -3.67
N SER A 29 -7.14 -7.70 -4.09
CA SER A 29 -7.66 -8.18 -5.39
C SER A 29 -9.14 -8.57 -5.35
N GLY A 30 -9.85 -8.33 -4.24
CA GLY A 30 -11.25 -8.69 -4.08
C GLY A 30 -11.52 -10.19 -3.85
N ARG A 31 -10.47 -11.01 -3.61
CA ARG A 31 -10.64 -12.44 -3.32
C ARG A 31 -10.92 -12.67 -1.85
N LEU A 32 -11.92 -13.52 -1.57
CA LEU A 32 -12.24 -13.93 -0.21
C LEU A 32 -11.16 -14.87 0.33
N GLN A 33 -10.67 -14.56 1.52
CA GLN A 33 -9.71 -15.39 2.26
C GLN A 33 -10.30 -15.73 3.62
N MET A 34 -10.07 -16.96 4.07
CA MET A 34 -10.44 -17.41 5.41
C MET A 34 -9.18 -17.84 6.17
N SER A 35 -9.08 -17.44 7.43
CA SER A 35 -8.11 -17.96 8.38
C SER A 35 -8.85 -18.83 9.39
N VAL A 36 -8.43 -20.08 9.53
CA VAL A 36 -9.13 -21.09 10.32
C VAL A 36 -8.15 -21.86 11.22
N PRO A 37 -8.58 -22.43 12.35
CA PRO A 37 -7.78 -23.35 13.13
C PRO A 37 -7.30 -24.56 12.32
N LEU A 38 -6.18 -25.18 12.71
CA LEU A 38 -5.56 -26.29 11.98
C LEU A 38 -6.52 -27.44 11.67
N TYR A 39 -7.38 -27.79 12.63
CA TYR A 39 -8.29 -28.93 12.56
C TYR A 39 -9.67 -28.61 11.97
N THR A 40 -9.85 -27.42 11.39
CA THR A 40 -11.13 -27.05 10.77
C THR A 40 -11.35 -27.86 9.49
N SER A 41 -12.49 -28.53 9.40
CA SER A 41 -12.89 -29.29 8.21
C SER A 41 -13.44 -28.36 7.12
N ASP A 42 -13.41 -28.83 5.87
CA ASP A 42 -13.98 -28.13 4.72
C ASP A 42 -15.49 -27.89 4.88
N PHE A 43 -16.17 -28.85 5.50
CA PHE A 43 -17.59 -28.74 5.82
C PHE A 43 -17.88 -27.55 6.74
N LEU A 44 -17.09 -27.35 7.78
CA LEU A 44 -17.24 -26.19 8.68
C LEU A 44 -16.95 -24.86 7.96
N CYS A 45 -15.97 -24.83 7.07
CA CYS A 45 -15.68 -23.66 6.26
C CYS A 45 -16.87 -23.32 5.33
N LYS A 46 -17.42 -24.31 4.64
CA LYS A 46 -18.60 -24.13 3.77
C LYS A 46 -19.83 -23.69 4.56
N ARG A 47 -20.06 -24.30 5.74
CA ARG A 47 -21.15 -23.91 6.63
C ARG A 47 -21.00 -22.48 7.11
N PHE A 48 -19.79 -22.05 7.49
CA PHE A 48 -19.49 -20.68 7.89
C PHE A 48 -19.81 -19.68 6.76
N LEU A 49 -19.37 -19.97 5.54
CA LEU A 49 -19.70 -19.14 4.37
C LEU A 49 -21.22 -19.03 4.17
N LYS A 50 -21.93 -20.14 4.24
CA LYS A 50 -23.39 -20.17 4.09
C LYS A 50 -24.11 -19.34 5.17
N THR A 51 -23.68 -19.44 6.43
CA THR A 51 -24.32 -18.74 7.55
C THR A 51 -24.02 -17.24 7.57
N ASN A 52 -22.84 -16.82 7.05
CA ASN A 52 -22.38 -15.44 7.13
C ASN A 52 -22.45 -14.70 5.78
N ARG A 53 -23.25 -15.16 4.83
CA ARG A 53 -23.32 -14.56 3.47
C ARG A 53 -23.60 -13.07 3.48
N ALA A 54 -24.57 -12.60 4.27
CA ALA A 54 -24.92 -11.19 4.34
C ALA A 54 -23.71 -10.32 4.77
N MET A 55 -23.03 -10.72 5.84
CA MET A 55 -21.83 -10.03 6.37
C MET A 55 -20.66 -10.07 5.37
N ILE A 56 -20.51 -11.17 4.64
CA ILE A 56 -19.47 -11.32 3.62
C ILE A 56 -19.75 -10.41 2.43
N ARG A 57 -21.02 -10.34 1.96
CA ARG A 57 -21.44 -9.43 0.88
C ARG A 57 -21.13 -7.97 1.21
N GLU A 58 -21.42 -7.54 2.42
CA GLU A 58 -21.17 -6.17 2.87
C GLU A 58 -19.67 -5.81 2.80
N LYS A 59 -18.78 -6.78 3.06
CA LYS A 59 -17.31 -6.57 3.03
C LYS A 59 -16.68 -6.84 1.66
N LEU A 60 -17.37 -7.52 0.76
CA LEU A 60 -16.87 -7.70 -0.59
C LEU A 60 -17.02 -6.38 -1.36
N PRO A 61 -15.96 -5.92 -2.03
CA PRO A 61 -16.09 -4.79 -2.93
C PRO A 61 -17.12 -5.15 -4.01
N VAL A 62 -18.10 -4.29 -4.18
CA VAL A 62 -19.07 -4.43 -5.30
C VAL A 62 -18.24 -4.45 -6.58
N LYS A 63 -18.22 -5.57 -7.29
CA LYS A 63 -17.62 -5.71 -8.61
C LYS A 63 -18.55 -5.10 -9.65
N ASP A 64 -18.86 -3.83 -9.50
CA ASP A 64 -19.49 -3.09 -10.57
C ASP A 64 -18.42 -2.83 -11.66
N PRO A 65 -18.63 -3.32 -12.88
CA PRO A 65 -17.66 -3.15 -13.98
C PRO A 65 -17.32 -1.68 -14.24
N ASP A 66 -18.28 -0.77 -14.05
CA ASP A 66 -18.07 0.65 -14.28
C ASP A 66 -17.20 1.28 -13.17
N THR A 67 -17.41 0.87 -11.93
CA THR A 67 -16.51 1.26 -10.82
C THR A 67 -15.09 0.75 -11.04
N GLN A 68 -14.90 -0.48 -11.54
CA GLN A 68 -13.58 -1.01 -11.83
C GLN A 68 -12.91 -0.26 -12.99
N ARG A 69 -13.63 -0.01 -14.09
CA ARG A 69 -13.14 0.79 -15.22
C ARG A 69 -12.71 2.19 -14.79
N THR A 70 -13.51 2.84 -13.94
CA THR A 70 -13.20 4.16 -13.40
C THR A 70 -11.91 4.14 -12.56
N ARG A 71 -11.73 3.13 -11.69
CA ARG A 71 -10.49 2.96 -10.90
C ARG A 71 -9.27 2.72 -11.80
N ASP A 72 -9.40 1.88 -12.81
CA ASP A 72 -8.32 1.59 -13.75
C ASP A 72 -7.95 2.82 -14.58
N TYR A 73 -8.93 3.60 -14.99
CA TYR A 73 -8.72 4.89 -15.67
C TYR A 73 -7.97 5.88 -14.76
N GLN A 74 -8.44 6.07 -13.52
CA GLN A 74 -7.79 6.92 -12.54
C GLN A 74 -6.34 6.48 -12.27
N LYS A 75 -6.11 5.18 -12.14
CA LYS A 75 -4.77 4.62 -11.98
C LYS A 75 -3.86 4.94 -13.16
N LYS A 76 -4.35 4.80 -14.40
CA LYS A 76 -3.61 5.15 -15.62
C LYS A 76 -3.26 6.63 -15.66
N LEU A 77 -4.21 7.49 -15.31
CA LEU A 77 -4.00 8.94 -15.27
C LEU A 77 -2.95 9.34 -14.23
N LEU A 78 -3.05 8.79 -13.01
CA LEU A 78 -2.07 9.04 -11.95
C LEU A 78 -0.69 8.49 -12.31
N MET A 79 -0.62 7.32 -12.95
CA MET A 79 0.65 6.76 -13.42
C MET A 79 1.32 7.67 -14.46
N LYS A 80 0.54 8.24 -15.40
CA LYS A 80 1.07 9.20 -16.38
C LYS A 80 1.66 10.42 -15.68
N LYS A 81 0.89 11.08 -14.83
CA LYS A 81 1.35 12.26 -14.06
C LYS A 81 2.58 11.94 -13.20
N ALA A 82 2.58 10.77 -12.53
CA ALA A 82 3.68 10.36 -11.68
C ALA A 82 4.98 10.11 -12.46
N ARG A 83 4.90 9.55 -13.67
CA ARG A 83 6.08 9.33 -14.55
C ARG A 83 6.73 10.63 -14.97
N GLU A 84 5.94 11.67 -15.21
CA GLU A 84 6.41 12.99 -15.64
C GLU A 84 7.00 13.80 -14.47
N TYR A 85 6.45 13.64 -13.26
CA TYR A 85 6.80 14.49 -12.13
C TYR A 85 7.75 13.84 -11.11
N LEU A 86 7.44 12.63 -10.62
CA LEU A 86 8.12 12.07 -9.45
C LEU A 86 9.61 11.76 -9.68
N PRO A 87 10.03 11.16 -10.82
CA PRO A 87 11.45 10.92 -11.07
C PRO A 87 12.25 12.22 -11.21
N TYR A 88 11.67 13.24 -11.86
CA TYR A 88 12.29 14.55 -12.00
C TYR A 88 12.47 15.24 -10.63
N ARG A 89 11.43 15.20 -9.79
CA ARG A 89 11.47 15.82 -8.47
C ARG A 89 12.43 15.09 -7.52
N LEU A 90 12.50 13.76 -7.61
CA LEU A 90 13.49 12.95 -6.88
C LEU A 90 14.92 13.33 -7.30
N GLU A 91 15.17 13.41 -8.59
CA GLU A 91 16.49 13.80 -9.14
C GLU A 91 16.89 15.21 -8.72
N TYR A 92 15.93 16.14 -8.73
CA TYR A 92 16.17 17.52 -8.25
C TYR A 92 16.68 17.52 -6.81
N PHE A 93 16.00 16.84 -5.87
CA PHE A 93 16.44 16.79 -4.48
C PHE A 93 17.71 15.97 -4.29
N ALA A 94 17.88 14.89 -5.04
CA ALA A 94 19.11 14.11 -5.00
C ALA A 94 20.33 14.96 -5.37
N LYS A 95 20.26 15.76 -6.41
CA LYS A 95 21.31 16.70 -6.82
C LYS A 95 21.52 17.81 -5.80
N LEU A 96 20.42 18.41 -5.33
CA LEU A 96 20.46 19.53 -4.38
C LEU A 96 21.19 19.17 -3.08
N TYR A 97 20.98 17.94 -2.57
CA TYR A 97 21.51 17.47 -1.30
C TYR A 97 22.62 16.42 -1.43
N GLY A 98 23.10 16.15 -2.65
CA GLY A 98 24.23 15.26 -2.90
C GLY A 98 23.95 13.77 -2.73
N TYR A 99 22.70 13.34 -2.80
CA TYR A 99 22.33 11.92 -2.70
C TYR A 99 22.63 11.17 -4.00
N LYS A 100 23.08 9.91 -3.85
CA LYS A 100 23.29 8.99 -4.97
C LYS A 100 22.40 7.78 -4.80
N TYR A 101 21.46 7.56 -5.70
CA TYR A 101 20.59 6.37 -5.74
C TYR A 101 20.79 5.61 -7.06
N ASN A 102 20.48 4.31 -7.06
CA ASN A 102 20.72 3.46 -8.24
C ASN A 102 19.52 3.47 -9.20
N ARG A 103 18.29 3.51 -8.66
CA ARG A 103 17.07 3.41 -9.46
C ARG A 103 15.90 4.08 -8.77
N CYS A 104 15.08 4.76 -9.57
CA CYS A 104 13.73 5.19 -9.19
C CYS A 104 12.69 4.21 -9.77
N ARG A 105 11.71 3.81 -8.94
CA ARG A 105 10.57 2.98 -9.35
C ARG A 105 9.28 3.66 -8.94
N LEU A 106 8.23 3.51 -9.75
CA LEU A 106 6.88 3.90 -9.40
C LEU A 106 6.11 2.68 -8.90
N SER A 107 5.37 2.84 -7.82
CA SER A 107 4.57 1.79 -7.19
C SER A 107 3.12 2.25 -7.00
N HIS A 108 2.23 1.29 -6.74
CA HIS A 108 0.82 1.53 -6.40
C HIS A 108 0.45 0.72 -5.15
N ALA A 109 1.36 0.64 -4.18
CA ALA A 109 1.13 -0.05 -2.92
C ALA A 109 0.01 0.64 -2.12
N ASN A 110 -0.82 -0.14 -1.42
CA ASN A 110 -1.94 0.42 -0.66
C ASN A 110 -1.54 1.00 0.70
N THR A 111 -0.34 0.69 1.20
CA THR A 111 0.06 0.97 2.59
C THR A 111 1.29 1.87 2.73
N ARG A 112 2.01 2.17 1.64
CA ARG A 112 3.28 2.92 1.69
C ARG A 112 3.31 4.01 0.65
N TRP A 113 3.75 5.20 1.04
CA TRP A 113 3.98 6.32 0.15
C TRP A 113 5.29 6.21 -0.63
N GLY A 114 6.30 5.59 -0.03
CA GLY A 114 7.58 5.31 -0.62
C GLY A 114 8.29 4.14 0.05
N SER A 115 9.47 3.80 -0.42
CA SER A 115 10.43 2.91 0.22
C SER A 115 11.82 3.07 -0.40
N CYS A 116 12.86 2.98 0.42
CA CYS A 116 14.23 2.85 -0.01
C CYS A 116 14.74 1.45 0.37
N SER A 117 15.47 0.80 -0.53
CA SER A 117 16.07 -0.51 -0.29
C SER A 117 17.59 -0.39 -0.06
N SER A 118 18.20 -1.42 0.55
CA SER A 118 19.63 -1.50 0.80
C SER A 118 20.48 -1.40 -0.47
N ASN A 119 19.94 -1.79 -1.63
CA ASN A 119 20.61 -1.59 -2.92
C ASN A 119 20.35 -0.21 -3.54
N ARG A 120 19.95 0.78 -2.73
CA ARG A 120 19.75 2.19 -3.12
C ARG A 120 18.68 2.38 -4.21
N THR A 121 17.66 1.50 -4.23
CA THR A 121 16.48 1.67 -5.09
C THR A 121 15.39 2.40 -4.32
N ILE A 122 14.94 3.55 -4.83
CA ILE A 122 13.83 4.33 -4.28
C ILE A 122 12.55 4.01 -5.04
N SER A 123 11.51 3.61 -4.33
CA SER A 123 10.16 3.42 -4.87
C SER A 123 9.25 4.52 -4.38
N LEU A 124 8.55 5.20 -5.29
CA LEU A 124 7.59 6.26 -4.97
C LEU A 124 6.18 5.85 -5.42
N ASN A 125 5.20 6.07 -4.57
CA ASN A 125 3.81 5.70 -4.86
C ASN A 125 3.16 6.73 -5.79
N ILE A 126 2.48 6.26 -6.84
CA ILE A 126 1.73 7.15 -7.75
C ILE A 126 0.60 7.93 -7.05
N GLY A 127 0.12 7.42 -5.90
CA GLY A 127 -0.82 8.12 -5.04
C GLY A 127 -0.30 9.45 -4.48
N LEU A 128 1.02 9.68 -4.51
CA LEU A 128 1.63 10.99 -4.20
C LEU A 128 1.08 12.11 -5.10
N MET A 129 0.60 11.79 -6.29
CA MET A 129 -0.03 12.77 -7.17
C MET A 129 -1.39 13.29 -6.66
N LYS A 130 -1.96 12.68 -5.62
CA LYS A 130 -3.21 13.09 -4.97
C LYS A 130 -3.00 14.02 -3.77
N VAL A 131 -1.78 14.12 -3.26
CA VAL A 131 -1.46 14.95 -2.10
C VAL A 131 -0.80 16.27 -2.51
N PRO A 132 -0.89 17.34 -1.67
CA PRO A 132 -0.21 18.60 -1.91
C PRO A 132 1.30 18.45 -2.12
N GLU A 133 1.89 19.35 -2.90
CA GLU A 133 3.31 19.31 -3.24
C GLU A 133 4.24 19.24 -2.01
N PRO A 134 4.05 20.04 -0.93
CA PRO A 134 4.93 19.95 0.24
C PRO A 134 4.93 18.56 0.89
N LEU A 135 3.82 17.83 0.83
CA LEU A 135 3.74 16.46 1.36
C LEU A 135 4.42 15.44 0.43
N ARG A 136 4.37 15.67 -0.89
CA ARG A 136 5.15 14.88 -1.86
C ARG A 136 6.64 15.04 -1.63
N ASP A 137 7.08 16.28 -1.50
CA ASP A 137 8.48 16.62 -1.26
C ASP A 137 8.99 16.01 0.04
N TYR A 138 8.21 16.11 1.11
CA TYR A 138 8.52 15.44 2.38
C TYR A 138 8.76 13.94 2.18
N VAL A 139 7.88 13.23 1.46
CA VAL A 139 8.06 11.78 1.21
C VAL A 139 9.33 11.53 0.40
N ILE A 140 9.61 12.32 -0.63
CA ILE A 140 10.81 12.17 -1.46
C ILE A 140 12.08 12.37 -0.59
N LEU A 141 12.11 13.40 0.24
CA LEU A 141 13.22 13.69 1.15
C LEU A 141 13.40 12.59 2.21
N HIS A 142 12.29 12.06 2.74
CA HIS A 142 12.28 10.92 3.64
C HIS A 142 12.94 9.67 3.02
N GLU A 143 12.56 9.34 1.78
CA GLU A 143 13.15 8.19 1.07
C GLU A 143 14.62 8.43 0.68
N LEU A 144 15.01 9.66 0.40
CA LEU A 144 16.41 10.02 0.15
C LEU A 144 17.24 9.89 1.42
N ALA A 145 16.74 10.33 2.58
CA ALA A 145 17.45 10.19 3.85
C ALA A 145 17.72 8.73 4.23
N HIS A 146 16.87 7.79 3.79
CA HIS A 146 17.12 6.35 3.94
C HIS A 146 18.33 5.84 3.18
N LEU A 147 18.89 6.59 2.23
CA LEU A 147 20.15 6.22 1.58
C LEU A 147 21.36 6.30 2.54
N ASN A 148 21.26 7.11 3.58
CA ASN A 148 22.30 7.28 4.61
C ASN A 148 21.90 6.57 5.92
N HIS A 149 20.63 6.53 6.26
CA HIS A 149 20.10 5.96 7.50
C HIS A 149 18.93 5.03 7.20
N MET A 150 19.17 3.72 7.23
CA MET A 150 18.12 2.71 6.92
C MET A 150 17.07 2.58 8.02
N ASP A 151 17.33 3.08 9.20
CA ASP A 151 16.41 3.12 10.34
C ASP A 151 15.88 4.55 10.57
N HIS A 152 14.87 4.69 11.42
CA HIS A 152 14.33 6.00 11.82
C HIS A 152 14.98 6.50 13.13
N SER A 153 16.31 6.41 13.21
CA SER A 153 17.10 6.88 14.33
C SER A 153 17.05 8.41 14.48
N ARG A 154 17.66 8.92 15.56
CA ARG A 154 17.82 10.37 15.75
C ARG A 154 18.56 11.02 14.60
N ALA A 155 19.60 10.37 14.07
CA ALA A 155 20.37 10.87 12.93
C ALA A 155 19.52 10.98 11.67
N PHE A 156 18.67 9.98 11.38
CA PHE A 156 17.70 10.04 10.29
C PHE A 156 16.79 11.28 10.37
N TRP A 157 16.17 11.50 11.53
CA TRP A 157 15.27 12.64 11.71
C TRP A 157 15.98 13.99 11.71
N GLN A 158 17.23 14.05 12.14
CA GLN A 158 18.07 15.24 12.00
C GLN A 158 18.34 15.56 10.53
N GLU A 159 18.64 14.54 9.72
CA GLU A 159 18.86 14.71 8.27
C GLU A 159 17.58 15.15 7.55
N VAL A 160 16.44 14.48 7.79
CA VAL A 160 15.16 14.91 7.24
C VAL A 160 14.84 16.35 7.64
N GLY A 161 15.04 16.71 8.92
CA GLY A 161 14.77 18.06 9.44
C GLY A 161 15.72 19.13 8.90
N SER A 162 16.92 18.78 8.45
CA SER A 162 17.84 19.72 7.78
C SER A 162 17.34 20.12 6.39
N HIS A 163 16.62 19.23 5.70
CA HIS A 163 16.09 19.45 4.37
C HIS A 163 14.63 19.97 4.39
N ASP A 164 13.84 19.52 5.35
CA ASP A 164 12.44 19.96 5.56
C ASP A 164 12.23 20.37 7.02
N LYS A 165 12.35 21.67 7.31
CA LYS A 165 12.15 22.20 8.67
C LYS A 165 10.74 21.92 9.24
N ASN A 166 9.77 21.71 8.37
CA ASN A 166 8.37 21.45 8.71
C ASN A 166 8.00 19.95 8.70
N TYR A 167 8.97 19.03 8.62
CA TYR A 167 8.74 17.60 8.42
C TYR A 167 7.72 16.98 9.39
N ARG A 168 7.71 17.37 10.68
CA ARG A 168 6.74 16.87 11.67
C ARG A 168 5.30 17.26 11.33
N THR A 169 5.12 18.45 10.76
CA THR A 169 3.81 18.93 10.32
C THR A 169 3.38 18.20 9.04
N HIS A 170 4.32 17.99 8.10
CA HIS A 170 4.08 17.25 6.87
C HIS A 170 3.76 15.78 7.16
N GLU A 171 4.51 15.12 8.04
CA GLU A 171 4.22 13.76 8.50
C GLU A 171 2.80 13.62 9.08
N ARG A 172 2.42 14.54 9.98
CA ARG A 172 1.08 14.54 10.60
C ARG A 172 -0.02 14.76 9.57
N LYS A 173 0.14 15.71 8.64
CA LYS A 173 -0.82 15.98 7.57
C LYS A 173 -0.92 14.80 6.61
N LEU A 174 0.19 14.14 6.29
CA LEU A 174 0.21 13.00 5.39
C LEU A 174 -0.63 11.81 5.93
N LYS A 175 -0.74 11.66 7.27
CA LYS A 175 -1.59 10.64 7.91
C LYS A 175 -3.09 10.80 7.62
N GLN A 176 -3.52 11.97 7.13
CA GLN A 176 -4.92 12.22 6.72
C GLN A 176 -5.21 11.66 5.32
N PHE A 177 -4.20 11.22 4.59
CA PHE A 177 -4.31 10.67 3.25
C PHE A 177 -3.99 9.17 3.26
N SER A 178 -4.49 8.46 2.25
CA SER A 178 -4.17 7.05 2.00
C SER A 178 -3.41 6.90 0.68
N PRO A 179 -2.33 6.12 0.63
CA PRO A 179 -1.61 5.85 -0.62
C PRO A 179 -2.40 5.00 -1.61
N GLY A 180 -3.39 4.23 -1.13
CA GLY A 180 -4.26 3.40 -1.97
C GLY A 180 -5.11 4.18 -2.97
N LEU A 181 -5.53 3.49 -4.04
CA LEU A 181 -6.39 3.99 -5.13
C LEU A 181 -7.80 3.46 -4.97
#